data_af5d9df6ae8c5028d73990b9a2785a31
#
_entry.id   af5d9df6ae8c5028d73990b9a2785a31
#
_cell.length_a   1.000
_cell.length_b   1.000
_cell.length_c   1.000
_cell.angle_alpha   90.00
_cell.angle_beta   90.00
_cell.angle_gamma   90.00
#
_symmetry.space_group_name_H-M   'P 1'
#
loop_
_entity.id
_entity.type
_entity.pdbx_description
1 polymer ?
#
loop_
_entity_poly.entity_id
_entity_poly.type
_entity_poly.pdbx_seq_one_letter_code
_entity_poly.pdbx_strand_id
1 'polypeptide(L)'
;MIKLYGIGLSFNVSKVRYCLNYLNLKYDWAQTNPIAGENQSAEFLNICPTGKIPAIEIDGLKLFESNSINRYLATINHSPIYPQDAKKRAIVDAWMDYVAIHVAHALGRVLFNRMFAPMTGQKVDQESIRVGLEFLDKYFPILEKQLSQNPYLAGKEFSLADINLLAILDPCELAQISIDRYPSLKKWRSGLQSQPFYQKCYKDYSQFVLDAVNAKAGK
;
A
#
# COMPACT_ATOMS: atom_id res chain seq x y z
N MET A 1 22.88 -3.68 -3.28
CA MET A 1 21.83 -4.19 -4.18
C MET A 1 20.56 -4.40 -3.37
N ILE A 2 19.37 -4.00 -3.89
CA ILE A 2 18.09 -4.14 -3.16
C ILE A 2 17.40 -5.42 -3.62
N LYS A 3 16.99 -6.29 -2.68
CA LYS A 3 16.14 -7.44 -2.95
C LYS A 3 14.81 -7.23 -2.23
N LEU A 4 13.70 -7.21 -2.99
CA LEU A 4 12.34 -7.00 -2.47
C LEU A 4 11.58 -8.33 -2.46
N TYR A 5 11.08 -8.71 -1.29
CA TYR A 5 10.27 -9.91 -1.07
C TYR A 5 8.78 -9.57 -1.03
N GLY A 6 7.99 -10.28 -1.83
CA GLY A 6 6.54 -10.09 -1.85
C GLY A 6 5.86 -10.56 -3.12
N ILE A 7 4.57 -10.24 -3.24
CA ILE A 7 3.74 -10.49 -4.44
C ILE A 7 3.07 -9.21 -4.90
N GLY A 8 2.80 -9.12 -6.21
CA GLY A 8 2.14 -7.96 -6.81
C GLY A 8 0.71 -7.69 -6.34
N LEU A 9 0.04 -8.69 -5.76
CA LEU A 9 -1.32 -8.56 -5.23
C LEU A 9 -1.39 -7.79 -3.89
N SER A 10 -0.26 -7.61 -3.22
CA SER A 10 -0.23 -6.95 -1.91
C SER A 10 -0.06 -5.45 -2.04
N PHE A 11 -1.06 -4.69 -1.63
CA PHE A 11 -0.96 -3.22 -1.58
C PHE A 11 0.19 -2.73 -0.66
N ASN A 12 0.57 -3.50 0.37
CA ASN A 12 1.73 -3.15 1.17
C ASN A 12 3.05 -3.32 0.40
N VAL A 13 3.12 -4.32 -0.50
CA VAL A 13 4.24 -4.47 -1.43
C VAL A 13 4.22 -3.34 -2.47
N SER A 14 3.03 -2.95 -2.93
CA SER A 14 2.86 -1.81 -3.86
C SER A 14 3.43 -0.51 -3.31
N LYS A 15 3.25 -0.23 -2.00
CA LYS A 15 3.87 0.94 -1.35
C LYS A 15 5.38 1.00 -1.59
N VAL A 16 6.07 -0.14 -1.40
CA VAL A 16 7.52 -0.21 -1.57
C VAL A 16 7.90 -0.12 -3.04
N ARG A 17 7.18 -0.78 -3.93
CA ARG A 17 7.40 -0.70 -5.38
C ARG A 17 7.22 0.71 -5.92
N TYR A 18 6.18 1.44 -5.47
CA TYR A 18 5.97 2.84 -5.86
C TYR A 18 7.12 3.73 -5.39
N CYS A 19 7.57 3.56 -4.16
CA CYS A 19 8.70 4.29 -3.62
C CYS A 19 10.00 4.00 -4.41
N LEU A 20 10.32 2.73 -4.65
CA LEU A 20 11.49 2.32 -5.44
C LEU A 20 11.45 2.89 -6.86
N ASN A 21 10.29 2.82 -7.51
CA ASN A 21 10.10 3.35 -8.86
C ASN A 21 10.21 4.88 -8.90
N TYR A 22 9.64 5.58 -7.92
CA TYR A 22 9.74 7.03 -7.81
C TYR A 22 11.20 7.48 -7.63
N LEU A 23 11.95 6.76 -6.79
CA LEU A 23 13.37 7.01 -6.55
C LEU A 23 14.28 6.50 -7.68
N ASN A 24 13.72 5.87 -8.73
CA ASN A 24 14.46 5.21 -9.80
C ASN A 24 15.49 4.18 -9.32
N LEU A 25 15.21 3.50 -8.21
CA LEU A 25 16.06 2.46 -7.65
C LEU A 25 15.79 1.12 -8.33
N LYS A 26 16.86 0.44 -8.75
CA LYS A 26 16.77 -0.94 -9.25
C LYS A 26 16.68 -1.90 -8.08
N TYR A 27 15.89 -2.95 -8.25
CA TYR A 27 15.74 -4.01 -7.25
C TYR A 27 15.48 -5.36 -7.91
N ASP A 28 15.94 -6.41 -7.26
CA ASP A 28 15.61 -7.79 -7.60
C ASP A 28 14.31 -8.17 -6.92
N TRP A 29 13.44 -8.84 -7.68
CA TRP A 29 12.17 -9.31 -7.17
C TRP A 29 12.27 -10.75 -6.67
N ALA A 30 12.12 -10.96 -5.36
CA ALA A 30 11.97 -12.27 -4.76
C ALA A 30 10.48 -12.55 -4.49
N GLN A 31 9.85 -13.27 -5.41
CA GLN A 31 8.45 -13.63 -5.23
C GLN A 31 8.30 -14.43 -3.93
N THR A 32 7.41 -13.98 -3.05
CA THR A 32 7.11 -14.62 -1.77
C THR A 32 5.59 -14.62 -1.58
N ASN A 33 4.97 -15.78 -1.75
CA ASN A 33 3.50 -15.92 -1.77
C ASN A 33 2.97 -16.39 -0.41
N PRO A 34 2.30 -15.51 0.37
CA PRO A 34 1.72 -15.88 1.66
C PRO A 34 0.60 -16.94 1.55
N ILE A 35 -0.12 -16.97 0.43
CA ILE A 35 -1.20 -17.95 0.23
C ILE A 35 -0.61 -19.36 0.06
N ALA A 36 0.60 -19.47 -0.46
CA ALA A 36 1.35 -20.73 -0.59
C ALA A 36 2.20 -21.05 0.66
N GLY A 37 2.17 -20.20 1.68
CA GLY A 37 2.97 -20.39 2.90
C GLY A 37 4.46 -20.06 2.77
N GLU A 38 4.92 -19.52 1.64
CA GLU A 38 6.34 -19.20 1.39
C GLU A 38 6.92 -18.21 2.40
N ASN A 39 6.07 -17.34 2.95
CA ASN A 39 6.41 -16.37 3.99
C ASN A 39 6.59 -17.00 5.39
N GLN A 40 6.38 -18.30 5.54
CA GLN A 40 6.60 -19.05 6.78
C GLN A 40 7.86 -19.93 6.72
N SER A 41 8.61 -19.89 5.63
CA SER A 41 9.90 -20.60 5.53
C SER A 41 10.91 -20.03 6.54
N ALA A 42 11.79 -20.90 7.06
CA ALA A 42 12.84 -20.47 7.99
C ALA A 42 13.75 -19.39 7.37
N GLU A 43 14.00 -19.47 6.06
CA GLU A 43 14.77 -18.48 5.33
C GLU A 43 14.08 -17.10 5.37
N PHE A 44 12.78 -17.04 5.06
CA PHE A 44 12.06 -15.76 5.08
C PHE A 44 11.86 -15.23 6.50
N LEU A 45 11.58 -16.07 7.48
CA LEU A 45 11.44 -15.64 8.88
C LEU A 45 12.74 -15.08 9.46
N ASN A 46 13.91 -15.47 8.93
CA ASN A 46 15.19 -14.85 9.25
C ASN A 46 15.35 -13.43 8.67
N ILE A 47 14.53 -13.05 7.68
CA ILE A 47 14.48 -11.70 7.08
C ILE A 47 13.38 -10.89 7.75
N CYS A 48 12.20 -11.46 7.90
CA CYS A 48 11.02 -10.84 8.48
C CYS A 48 10.41 -11.75 9.55
N PRO A 49 10.69 -11.51 10.84
CA PRO A 49 10.24 -12.40 11.93
C PRO A 49 8.71 -12.44 12.09
N THR A 50 7.99 -11.46 11.53
CA THR A 50 6.53 -11.43 11.53
C THR A 50 5.90 -12.33 10.46
N GLY A 51 6.70 -12.87 9.53
CA GLY A 51 6.19 -13.63 8.41
C GLY A 51 5.28 -12.83 7.48
N LYS A 52 5.44 -11.50 7.40
CA LYS A 52 4.62 -10.62 6.56
C LYS A 52 5.43 -10.02 5.43
N ILE A 53 4.76 -9.77 4.30
CA ILE A 53 5.32 -9.06 3.15
C ILE A 53 4.81 -7.61 3.12
N PRO A 54 5.62 -6.65 2.61
CA PRO A 54 6.97 -6.79 2.08
C PRO A 54 8.07 -6.89 3.13
N ALA A 55 9.21 -7.44 2.70
CA ALA A 55 10.50 -7.26 3.35
C ALA A 55 11.55 -6.88 2.30
N ILE A 56 12.66 -6.26 2.69
CA ILE A 56 13.82 -6.01 1.83
C ILE A 56 15.11 -6.48 2.47
N GLU A 57 16.07 -6.83 1.62
CA GLU A 57 17.48 -6.88 1.97
C GLU A 57 18.22 -5.81 1.15
N ILE A 58 19.05 -5.03 1.80
CA ILE A 58 19.87 -3.98 1.17
C ILE A 58 21.20 -3.86 1.92
N ASP A 59 22.30 -4.16 1.24
CA ASP A 59 23.67 -4.03 1.77
C ASP A 59 23.85 -4.65 3.17
N GLY A 60 23.27 -5.87 3.36
CA GLY A 60 23.31 -6.63 4.61
C GLY A 60 22.23 -6.26 5.63
N LEU A 61 21.52 -5.13 5.45
CA LEU A 61 20.36 -4.76 6.28
C LEU A 61 19.13 -5.55 5.83
N LYS A 62 18.45 -6.19 6.79
CA LYS A 62 17.13 -6.81 6.63
C LYS A 62 16.09 -5.88 7.24
N LEU A 63 15.09 -5.47 6.47
CA LEU A 63 14.09 -4.52 6.93
C LEU A 63 12.69 -4.97 6.51
N PHE A 64 11.76 -4.86 7.42
CA PHE A 64 10.34 -5.15 7.24
C PHE A 64 9.49 -3.94 7.66
N GLU A 65 8.16 -4.02 7.54
CA GLU A 65 7.20 -2.92 7.59
C GLU A 65 7.34 -1.94 6.41
N SER A 66 6.35 -1.95 5.52
CA SER A 66 6.38 -1.17 4.27
C SER A 66 6.66 0.32 4.48
N ASN A 67 6.12 0.91 5.54
CA ASN A 67 6.34 2.32 5.86
C ASN A 67 7.77 2.58 6.35
N SER A 68 8.34 1.68 7.15
CA SER A 68 9.74 1.76 7.62
C SER A 68 10.71 1.61 6.45
N ILE A 69 10.42 0.67 5.54
CA ILE A 69 11.19 0.48 4.31
C ILE A 69 11.20 1.78 3.48
N ASN A 70 10.03 2.39 3.26
CA ASN A 70 9.92 3.60 2.46
C ASN A 70 10.64 4.80 3.11
N ARG A 71 10.51 4.97 4.44
CA ARG A 71 11.25 6.00 5.18
C ARG A 71 12.76 5.82 5.04
N TYR A 72 13.24 4.59 5.18
CA TYR A 72 14.66 4.27 5.02
C TYR A 72 15.16 4.59 3.60
N LEU A 73 14.47 4.07 2.57
CA LEU A 73 14.84 4.30 1.17
C LEU A 73 14.87 5.79 0.82
N ALA A 74 13.85 6.55 1.23
CA ALA A 74 13.79 7.98 0.96
C ALA A 74 14.89 8.74 1.73
N THR A 75 15.23 8.32 2.95
CA THR A 75 16.26 8.95 3.78
C THR A 75 17.66 8.76 3.19
N ILE A 76 18.04 7.53 2.83
CA ILE A 76 19.38 7.26 2.30
C ILE A 76 19.61 7.88 0.90
N ASN A 77 18.52 8.17 0.18
CA ASN A 77 18.57 8.85 -1.11
C ASN A 77 18.34 10.37 -1.01
N HIS A 78 18.29 10.93 0.19
CA HIS A 78 18.05 12.36 0.45
C HIS A 78 16.82 12.90 -0.32
N SER A 79 15.80 12.09 -0.49
CA SER A 79 14.65 12.42 -1.32
C SER A 79 13.71 13.43 -0.63
N PRO A 80 13.22 14.45 -1.36
CA PRO A 80 12.29 15.44 -0.82
C PRO A 80 10.93 14.84 -0.41
N ILE A 81 10.57 13.63 -0.88
CA ILE A 81 9.32 12.95 -0.48
C ILE A 81 9.29 12.55 0.99
N TYR A 82 10.45 12.55 1.66
CA TYR A 82 10.58 12.41 3.11
C TYR A 82 11.57 13.46 3.63
N PRO A 83 11.09 14.68 3.94
CA PRO A 83 11.91 15.84 4.20
C PRO A 83 12.88 15.65 5.38
N GLN A 84 14.04 16.32 5.31
CA GLN A 84 15.00 16.36 6.44
C GLN A 84 14.55 17.34 7.53
N ASP A 85 13.80 18.38 7.18
CA ASP A 85 13.20 19.31 8.13
C ASP A 85 12.22 18.58 9.06
N ALA A 86 12.47 18.66 10.36
CA ALA A 86 11.71 17.90 11.37
C ALA A 86 10.21 18.25 11.40
N LYS A 87 9.83 19.51 11.15
CA LYS A 87 8.43 19.92 11.14
C LYS A 87 7.69 19.36 9.93
N LYS A 88 8.29 19.47 8.74
CA LYS A 88 7.72 18.91 7.52
C LYS A 88 7.63 17.39 7.62
N ARG A 89 8.69 16.75 8.14
CA ARG A 89 8.72 15.28 8.35
C ARG A 89 7.61 14.82 9.29
N ALA A 90 7.39 15.51 10.40
CA ALA A 90 6.33 15.17 11.35
C ALA A 90 4.94 15.22 10.70
N ILE A 91 4.69 16.15 9.77
CA ILE A 91 3.42 16.21 9.02
C ILE A 91 3.28 15.00 8.09
N VAL A 92 4.37 14.62 7.38
CA VAL A 92 4.38 13.40 6.53
C VAL A 92 4.11 12.16 7.38
N ASP A 93 4.79 12.03 8.53
CA ASP A 93 4.61 10.89 9.44
C ASP A 93 3.19 10.83 10.01
N ALA A 94 2.61 11.96 10.41
CA ALA A 94 1.24 12.02 10.91
C ALA A 94 0.22 11.49 9.87
N TRP A 95 0.37 11.87 8.59
CA TRP A 95 -0.48 11.36 7.54
C TRP A 95 -0.18 9.88 7.18
N MET A 96 1.08 9.45 7.22
CA MET A 96 1.44 8.04 7.02
C MET A 96 0.81 7.17 8.11
N ASP A 97 0.87 7.59 9.37
CA ASP A 97 0.30 6.87 10.51
C ASP A 97 -1.23 6.90 10.48
N TYR A 98 -1.84 8.06 10.14
CA TYR A 98 -3.29 8.16 9.93
C TYR A 98 -3.77 7.15 8.89
N VAL A 99 -3.09 7.08 7.74
CA VAL A 99 -3.44 6.12 6.67
C VAL A 99 -3.23 4.69 7.13
N ALA A 100 -2.12 4.37 7.79
CA ALA A 100 -1.78 3.00 8.19
C ALA A 100 -2.67 2.48 9.32
N ILE A 101 -2.92 3.30 10.33
CA ILE A 101 -3.64 2.88 11.54
C ILE A 101 -5.16 2.91 11.32
N HIS A 102 -5.66 3.95 10.66
CA HIS A 102 -7.11 4.14 10.53
C HIS A 102 -7.64 3.63 9.19
N VAL A 103 -7.17 4.20 8.08
CA VAL A 103 -7.73 3.90 6.75
C VAL A 103 -7.43 2.47 6.33
N ALA A 104 -6.15 2.04 6.42
CA ALA A 104 -5.75 0.70 6.01
C ALA A 104 -6.38 -0.40 6.87
N HIS A 105 -6.54 -0.16 8.18
CA HIS A 105 -7.19 -1.12 9.06
C HIS A 105 -8.69 -1.28 8.73
N ALA A 106 -9.39 -0.16 8.51
CA ALA A 106 -10.80 -0.17 8.14
C ALA A 106 -11.02 -0.83 6.76
N LEU A 107 -10.22 -0.44 5.76
CA LEU A 107 -10.28 -1.02 4.42
C LEU A 107 -9.92 -2.52 4.44
N GLY A 108 -8.91 -2.89 5.20
CA GLY A 108 -8.47 -4.28 5.33
C GLY A 108 -9.56 -5.22 5.85
N ARG A 109 -10.42 -4.76 6.78
CA ARG A 109 -11.59 -5.52 7.25
C ARG A 109 -12.54 -5.85 6.11
N VAL A 110 -12.85 -4.87 5.28
CA VAL A 110 -13.76 -5.02 4.14
C VAL A 110 -13.13 -5.89 3.06
N LEU A 111 -11.89 -5.57 2.67
CA LEU A 111 -11.15 -6.29 1.64
C LEU A 111 -10.98 -7.77 2.00
N PHE A 112 -10.55 -8.05 3.24
CA PHE A 112 -10.36 -9.43 3.67
C PHE A 112 -11.66 -10.24 3.52
N ASN A 113 -12.77 -9.73 4.03
CA ASN A 113 -14.03 -10.45 4.05
C ASN A 113 -14.72 -10.54 2.69
N ARG A 114 -14.56 -9.53 1.82
CA ARG A 114 -15.16 -9.56 0.48
C ARG A 114 -14.34 -10.33 -0.55
N MET A 115 -13.03 -10.40 -0.37
CA MET A 115 -12.11 -10.98 -1.36
C MET A 115 -11.39 -12.23 -0.82
N PHE A 116 -10.64 -12.10 0.28
CA PHE A 116 -9.73 -13.17 0.71
C PHE A 116 -10.44 -14.31 1.45
N ALA A 117 -11.41 -14.02 2.32
CA ALA A 117 -12.12 -15.05 3.05
C ALA A 117 -12.85 -16.04 2.12
N PRO A 118 -13.62 -15.60 1.08
CA PRO A 118 -14.19 -16.51 0.10
C PRO A 118 -13.15 -17.32 -0.68
N MET A 119 -12.05 -16.68 -1.08
CA MET A 119 -10.97 -17.35 -1.86
C MET A 119 -10.22 -18.42 -1.06
N THR A 120 -10.21 -18.32 0.27
CA THR A 120 -9.51 -19.26 1.16
C THR A 120 -10.47 -20.20 1.90
N GLY A 121 -11.76 -20.18 1.55
CA GLY A 121 -12.80 -21.00 2.20
C GLY A 121 -13.09 -20.60 3.65
N GLN A 122 -12.67 -19.41 4.08
CA GLN A 122 -12.97 -18.89 5.40
C GLN A 122 -14.36 -18.27 5.45
N LYS A 123 -14.98 -18.31 6.64
CA LYS A 123 -16.29 -17.70 6.85
C LYS A 123 -16.19 -16.18 6.73
N VAL A 124 -17.08 -15.60 5.91
CA VAL A 124 -17.23 -14.15 5.79
C VAL A 124 -17.84 -13.57 7.05
N ASP A 125 -17.17 -12.58 7.65
CA ASP A 125 -17.67 -11.83 8.80
C ASP A 125 -18.35 -10.54 8.33
N GLN A 126 -19.68 -10.57 8.26
CA GLN A 126 -20.52 -9.43 7.83
C GLN A 126 -20.41 -8.24 8.80
N GLU A 127 -20.26 -8.51 10.10
CA GLU A 127 -20.08 -7.45 11.10
C GLU A 127 -18.76 -6.74 10.92
N SER A 128 -17.68 -7.44 10.61
CA SER A 128 -16.39 -6.84 10.28
C SER A 128 -16.47 -5.95 9.03
N ILE A 129 -17.25 -6.35 8.00
CA ILE A 129 -17.51 -5.52 6.82
C ILE A 129 -18.23 -4.24 7.23
N ARG A 130 -19.34 -4.36 7.98
CA ARG A 130 -20.17 -3.23 8.42
C ARG A 130 -19.32 -2.22 9.19
N VAL A 131 -18.58 -2.68 10.20
CA VAL A 131 -17.71 -1.85 11.03
C VAL A 131 -16.60 -1.18 10.19
N GLY A 132 -16.01 -1.93 9.25
CA GLY A 132 -15.01 -1.38 8.33
C GLY A 132 -15.55 -0.22 7.49
N LEU A 133 -16.74 -0.39 6.90
CA LEU A 133 -17.41 0.66 6.11
C LEU A 133 -17.75 1.89 6.96
N GLU A 134 -18.27 1.70 8.18
CA GLU A 134 -18.56 2.80 9.10
C GLU A 134 -17.31 3.62 9.47
N PHE A 135 -16.16 2.96 9.64
CA PHE A 135 -14.91 3.66 9.88
C PHE A 135 -14.44 4.40 8.63
N LEU A 136 -14.57 3.81 7.44
CA LEU A 136 -14.23 4.52 6.19
C LEU A 136 -15.11 5.76 5.97
N ASP A 137 -16.40 5.69 6.36
CA ASP A 137 -17.31 6.82 6.32
C ASP A 137 -16.89 7.97 7.25
N LYS A 138 -16.12 7.69 8.30
CA LYS A 138 -15.52 8.71 9.17
C LYS A 138 -14.18 9.22 8.64
N TYR A 139 -13.39 8.37 7.98
CA TYR A 139 -12.01 8.69 7.62
C TYR A 139 -11.90 9.33 6.24
N PHE A 140 -12.67 8.91 5.26
CA PHE A 140 -12.62 9.48 3.91
C PHE A 140 -13.00 10.95 3.83
N PRO A 141 -13.98 11.49 4.59
CA PRO A 141 -14.24 12.93 4.64
C PRO A 141 -13.05 13.77 5.11
N ILE A 142 -12.18 13.22 5.98
CA ILE A 142 -10.97 13.90 6.44
C ILE A 142 -9.95 14.00 5.29
N LEU A 143 -9.77 12.91 4.53
CA LEU A 143 -8.92 12.90 3.33
C LEU A 143 -9.46 13.83 2.24
N GLU A 144 -10.77 13.80 1.99
CA GLU A 144 -11.45 14.69 1.04
C GLU A 144 -11.22 16.16 1.39
N LYS A 145 -11.46 16.53 2.64
CA LYS A 145 -11.23 17.90 3.12
C LYS A 145 -9.77 18.34 2.93
N GLN A 146 -8.82 17.47 3.30
CA GLN A 146 -7.39 17.75 3.15
C GLN A 146 -7.01 17.97 1.67
N LEU A 147 -7.46 17.08 0.78
CA LEU A 147 -7.14 17.13 -0.63
C LEU A 147 -7.95 18.17 -1.42
N SER A 148 -9.05 18.67 -0.87
CA SER A 148 -9.76 19.82 -1.44
C SER A 148 -9.01 21.15 -1.23
N GLN A 149 -8.12 21.20 -0.24
CA GLN A 149 -7.35 22.39 0.13
C GLN A 149 -5.88 22.33 -0.28
N ASN A 150 -5.39 21.13 -0.53
CA ASN A 150 -3.97 20.86 -0.83
C ASN A 150 -3.83 19.88 -1.98
N PRO A 151 -2.80 20.04 -2.83
CA PRO A 151 -2.54 19.11 -3.92
C PRO A 151 -2.12 17.72 -3.43
N TYR A 152 -1.57 17.59 -2.21
CA TYR A 152 -1.09 16.36 -1.61
C TYR A 152 -1.42 16.28 -0.12
N LEU A 153 -1.35 15.08 0.47
CA LEU A 153 -1.71 14.85 1.86
C LEU A 153 -0.91 15.71 2.86
N ALA A 154 0.40 15.78 2.69
CA ALA A 154 1.25 16.56 3.58
C ALA A 154 1.32 18.05 3.21
N GLY A 155 0.51 18.53 2.25
CA GLY A 155 0.45 19.91 1.82
C GLY A 155 0.78 20.12 0.35
N LYS A 156 1.76 21.00 0.06
CA LYS A 156 2.08 21.40 -1.33
C LYS A 156 2.95 20.41 -2.07
N GLU A 157 3.72 19.59 -1.38
CA GLU A 157 4.73 18.70 -1.95
C GLU A 157 4.28 17.24 -1.87
N PHE A 158 4.53 16.48 -2.96
CA PHE A 158 4.32 15.03 -2.98
C PHE A 158 5.24 14.35 -1.94
N SER A 159 4.70 13.36 -1.22
CA SER A 159 5.40 12.74 -0.10
C SER A 159 5.14 11.24 0.03
N LEU A 160 5.82 10.59 0.98
CA LEU A 160 5.56 9.19 1.35
C LEU A 160 4.11 8.98 1.85
N ALA A 161 3.46 10.00 2.38
CA ALA A 161 2.06 9.92 2.78
C ALA A 161 1.14 9.65 1.58
N ASP A 162 1.44 10.26 0.43
CA ASP A 162 0.69 10.07 -0.80
C ASP A 162 0.93 8.67 -1.39
N ILE A 163 2.17 8.19 -1.38
CA ILE A 163 2.50 6.81 -1.78
C ILE A 163 1.74 5.81 -0.92
N ASN A 164 1.68 6.05 0.39
CA ASN A 164 1.01 5.18 1.34
C ASN A 164 -0.50 5.12 1.07
N LEU A 165 -1.16 6.28 0.94
CA LEU A 165 -2.60 6.34 0.66
C LEU A 165 -2.93 5.75 -0.71
N LEU A 166 -2.16 6.06 -1.75
CA LEU A 166 -2.40 5.56 -3.10
C LEU A 166 -2.46 4.04 -3.12
N ALA A 167 -1.46 3.38 -2.55
CA ALA A 167 -1.41 1.92 -2.50
C ALA A 167 -2.54 1.31 -1.66
N ILE A 168 -2.94 1.96 -0.56
CA ILE A 168 -4.08 1.50 0.26
C ILE A 168 -5.41 1.58 -0.51
N LEU A 169 -5.57 2.57 -1.38
CA LEU A 169 -6.78 2.72 -2.17
C LEU A 169 -6.84 1.84 -3.43
N ASP A 170 -5.72 1.21 -3.82
CA ASP A 170 -5.70 0.33 -5.01
C ASP A 170 -6.77 -0.78 -4.99
N PRO A 171 -6.99 -1.49 -3.87
CA PRO A 171 -8.00 -2.55 -3.83
C PRO A 171 -9.44 -2.08 -3.61
N CYS A 172 -9.73 -0.78 -3.63
CA CYS A 172 -11.09 -0.28 -3.35
C CYS A 172 -12.15 -0.87 -4.27
N GLU A 173 -11.89 -0.95 -5.57
CA GLU A 173 -12.82 -1.53 -6.54
C GLU A 173 -13.07 -3.01 -6.27
N LEU A 174 -12.00 -3.78 -5.97
CA LEU A 174 -12.10 -5.20 -5.63
C LEU A 174 -12.86 -5.43 -4.33
N ALA A 175 -12.68 -4.53 -3.36
CA ALA A 175 -13.39 -4.53 -2.09
C ALA A 175 -14.81 -3.93 -2.21
N GLN A 176 -15.24 -3.50 -3.40
CA GLN A 176 -16.52 -2.81 -3.64
C GLN A 176 -16.71 -1.59 -2.70
N ILE A 177 -15.63 -0.81 -2.54
CA ILE A 177 -15.60 0.44 -1.78
C ILE A 177 -15.56 1.59 -2.78
N SER A 178 -16.68 2.34 -2.91
CA SER A 178 -16.72 3.51 -3.78
C SER A 178 -16.13 4.74 -3.10
N ILE A 179 -15.32 5.48 -3.86
CA ILE A 179 -14.83 6.81 -3.49
C ILE A 179 -15.49 7.92 -4.32
N ASP A 180 -16.55 7.63 -5.08
CA ASP A 180 -17.18 8.56 -6.02
C ASP A 180 -17.76 9.81 -5.36
N ARG A 181 -18.19 9.72 -4.11
CA ARG A 181 -18.68 10.86 -3.31
C ARG A 181 -17.56 11.78 -2.76
N TYR A 182 -16.28 11.47 -3.07
CA TYR A 182 -15.10 12.21 -2.64
C TYR A 182 -14.31 12.71 -3.86
N PRO A 183 -14.75 13.79 -4.52
CA PRO A 183 -14.21 14.21 -5.82
C PRO A 183 -12.75 14.63 -5.77
N SER A 184 -12.28 15.25 -4.68
CA SER A 184 -10.88 15.65 -4.53
C SER A 184 -9.97 14.44 -4.33
N LEU A 185 -10.40 13.47 -3.51
CA LEU A 185 -9.70 12.20 -3.32
C LEU A 185 -9.63 11.40 -4.64
N LYS A 186 -10.73 11.35 -5.38
CA LYS A 186 -10.80 10.67 -6.69
C LYS A 186 -9.87 11.33 -7.72
N LYS A 187 -9.90 12.66 -7.81
CA LYS A 187 -9.01 13.44 -8.71
C LYS A 187 -7.54 13.24 -8.36
N TRP A 188 -7.20 13.33 -7.09
CA TRP A 188 -5.84 13.11 -6.58
C TRP A 188 -5.36 11.69 -6.92
N ARG A 189 -6.16 10.66 -6.65
CA ARG A 189 -5.84 9.26 -6.97
C ARG A 189 -5.58 9.06 -8.47
N SER A 190 -6.51 9.53 -9.33
CA SER A 190 -6.37 9.40 -10.79
C SER A 190 -5.12 10.11 -11.31
N GLY A 191 -4.79 11.28 -10.76
CA GLY A 191 -3.58 12.02 -11.10
C GLY A 191 -2.31 11.26 -10.76
N LEU A 192 -2.28 10.55 -9.62
CA LEU A 192 -1.11 9.74 -9.23
C LEU A 192 -1.04 8.40 -9.98
N GLN A 193 -2.17 7.80 -10.31
CA GLN A 193 -2.21 6.58 -11.11
C GLN A 193 -1.69 6.80 -12.54
N SER A 194 -1.75 8.02 -13.07
CA SER A 194 -1.14 8.37 -14.36
C SER A 194 0.38 8.55 -14.31
N GLN A 195 0.99 8.61 -13.13
CA GLN A 195 2.43 8.86 -12.99
C GLN A 195 3.28 7.64 -13.35
N PRO A 196 4.50 7.84 -13.89
CA PRO A 196 5.37 6.75 -14.32
C PRO A 196 5.71 5.74 -13.21
N PHE A 197 5.85 6.18 -11.96
CA PHE A 197 6.17 5.29 -10.85
C PHE A 197 5.06 4.27 -10.57
N TYR A 198 3.79 4.66 -10.77
CA TYR A 198 2.63 3.78 -10.67
C TYR A 198 2.55 2.86 -11.89
N GLN A 199 2.60 3.45 -13.09
CA GLN A 199 2.45 2.76 -14.37
C GLN A 199 3.51 1.67 -14.62
N LYS A 200 4.70 1.80 -14.01
CA LYS A 200 5.71 0.73 -13.99
C LYS A 200 5.28 -0.51 -13.20
N CYS A 201 4.32 -0.38 -12.28
CA CYS A 201 3.78 -1.51 -11.51
C CYS A 201 2.53 -2.08 -12.14
N TYR A 202 1.60 -1.22 -12.51
CA TYR A 202 0.27 -1.57 -12.98
C TYR A 202 -0.22 -0.56 -14.02
N LYS A 203 -0.90 -1.04 -15.06
CA LYS A 203 -1.77 -0.18 -15.89
C LYS A 203 -3.10 0.02 -15.17
N ASP A 204 -3.63 -1.06 -14.58
CA ASP A 204 -4.82 -1.13 -13.74
C ASP A 204 -4.58 -2.20 -12.67
N TYR A 205 -4.61 -1.82 -11.41
CA TYR A 205 -4.38 -2.75 -10.30
C TYR A 205 -5.49 -3.79 -10.19
N SER A 206 -6.74 -3.38 -10.34
CA SER A 206 -7.88 -4.30 -10.23
C SER A 206 -7.85 -5.35 -11.31
N GLN A 207 -7.59 -4.95 -12.56
CA GLN A 207 -7.45 -5.89 -13.67
C GLN A 207 -6.27 -6.84 -13.46
N PHE A 208 -5.13 -6.32 -13.01
CA PHE A 208 -3.96 -7.15 -12.68
C PHE A 208 -4.29 -8.22 -11.64
N VAL A 209 -5.05 -7.88 -10.60
CA VAL A 209 -5.45 -8.85 -9.55
C VAL A 209 -6.41 -9.88 -10.12
N LEU A 210 -7.43 -9.45 -10.87
CA LEU A 210 -8.41 -10.37 -11.47
C LEU A 210 -7.73 -11.36 -12.43
N ASP A 211 -6.80 -10.91 -13.26
CA ASP A 211 -6.03 -11.77 -14.16
C ASP A 211 -5.21 -12.80 -13.38
N ALA A 212 -4.56 -12.38 -12.29
CA ALA A 212 -3.77 -13.27 -11.45
C ALA A 212 -4.61 -14.32 -10.70
N VAL A 213 -5.84 -13.98 -10.31
CA VAL A 213 -6.79 -14.90 -9.68
C VAL A 213 -7.32 -15.91 -10.70
N ASN A 214 -7.74 -15.43 -11.88
CA ASN A 214 -8.29 -16.29 -12.94
C ASN A 214 -7.26 -17.28 -13.48
N ALA A 215 -6.00 -16.87 -13.63
CA ALA A 215 -4.89 -17.73 -14.05
C ALA A 215 -4.63 -18.91 -13.09
N LYS A 216 -5.06 -18.79 -11.81
CA LYS A 216 -4.98 -19.90 -10.83
C LYS A 216 -6.20 -20.81 -10.83
N ALA A 217 -7.38 -20.27 -11.17
CA ALA A 217 -8.61 -21.05 -11.24
C ALA A 217 -8.68 -21.97 -12.47
N GLY A 218 -7.87 -21.72 -13.50
CA GLY A 218 -7.78 -22.52 -14.72
C GLY A 218 -6.73 -23.64 -14.68
N LYS A 219 -6.08 -23.85 -13.52
CA LYS A 219 -5.13 -24.95 -13.28
C LYS A 219 -5.69 -25.90 -12.23
#